data_292ee2b339eba5971f39ac95c68a72c8
#
_entry.id   292ee2b339eba5971f39ac95c68a72c8
#
_cell.length_a   1.000
_cell.length_b   1.000
_cell.length_c   1.000
_cell.angle_alpha   90.00
_cell.angle_beta   90.00
_cell.angle_gamma   90.00
#
_symmetry.space_group_name_H-M   'P 1'
#
loop_
_entity.id
_entity.type
_entity.pdbx_description
1 polymer ?
#
loop_
_entity_poly.entity_id
_entity_poly.type
_entity_poly.pdbx_seq_one_letter_code
_entity_poly.pdbx_strand_id
1 'polypeptide(L)'
;MSTAVRSRVFKISTAAVTAAIAIGLCLFSQDDVSASIKERRVERLNAQIENVYTDEYQQMMDTEIADERDAKERTVDSIYTKVNPYGTNTTSMYVYFTTDQASTVSYTVSAEGYPDYTANAITSDEAAAAYREAAAGDADGSGNVGGTSTASQTTTVSSNDIASTEHEFLVLGLIPKVKNTITLTITDTDGNATTRTIEQTGPKLLGEEEVRLEQAVAPDESTVTTLGNGLYAILGNDSNEQDFMYYYDANGVIRGEIPVLYYRSHRLLFDNDGIMWFSASTKHFVGMNRLGKLVKIINLGDQYILHHDYALDSDGNIVSLATDLKHSDHAVQDQVIKVDTDSGEVSLLVDFGDLFPDYKQSTDHSGIDESDPTATNRWDWIHFNTIQLMDDGSALLSARETSTMIKINDIEGTPSLDYMIGEPSVWNGMDAQPSFLTKVGDSGDTGGQHSITVQYDSSLEDGQYYIYMFDNDFGYAMTRPDFDWTMIDGISTAQSSKDENSNSQFRKYLVDENAGTYTEVQDFDVPYSPYVSSAQELSDDLNLVDIGMQGLFGVYDDDGNLKAQYKMVLSSGYIYRVYQYGFRGFYFA
;
A
#
# COMPACT_ATOMS: atom_id res chain seq x y z
N MET A 1 -80.45 9.89 11.56
CA MET A 1 -79.05 10.17 11.99
C MET A 1 -78.11 9.12 11.44
N SER A 2 -78.05 8.88 10.14
CA SER A 2 -77.17 7.77 9.68
C SER A 2 -76.36 8.05 8.42
N THR A 3 -76.74 9.01 7.60
CA THR A 3 -76.07 9.19 6.30
C THR A 3 -74.96 10.25 6.30
N ALA A 4 -75.04 11.24 7.16
CA ALA A 4 -74.03 12.31 7.22
C ALA A 4 -72.73 11.91 7.98
N VAL A 5 -72.83 11.00 8.94
CA VAL A 5 -71.67 10.50 9.71
C VAL A 5 -70.82 9.52 8.85
N ARG A 6 -71.46 8.69 8.05
CA ARG A 6 -70.71 7.78 7.16
C ARG A 6 -69.95 8.52 6.05
N SER A 7 -70.48 9.60 5.53
CA SER A 7 -69.79 10.41 4.50
C SER A 7 -68.52 11.14 5.02
N ARG A 8 -68.54 11.59 6.29
CA ARG A 8 -67.38 12.25 6.89
C ARG A 8 -66.24 11.26 7.26
N VAL A 9 -66.57 10.09 7.78
CA VAL A 9 -65.57 9.07 8.11
C VAL A 9 -64.91 8.51 6.82
N PHE A 10 -65.69 8.33 5.75
CA PHE A 10 -65.10 7.87 4.48
C PHE A 10 -64.21 8.94 3.81
N LYS A 11 -64.54 10.22 3.91
CA LYS A 11 -63.72 11.31 3.37
C LYS A 11 -62.42 11.51 4.18
N ILE A 12 -62.45 11.29 5.50
CA ILE A 12 -61.26 11.40 6.35
C ILE A 12 -60.35 10.20 6.08
N SER A 13 -60.85 9.00 5.92
CA SER A 13 -60.03 7.82 5.59
C SER A 13 -59.39 7.91 4.20
N THR A 14 -60.12 8.41 3.20
CA THR A 14 -59.62 8.59 1.84
C THR A 14 -58.52 9.66 1.78
N ALA A 15 -58.72 10.80 2.47
CA ALA A 15 -57.71 11.86 2.56
C ALA A 15 -56.44 11.38 3.30
N ALA A 16 -56.59 10.60 4.38
CA ALA A 16 -55.45 10.03 5.11
C ALA A 16 -54.68 8.98 4.29
N VAL A 17 -55.38 8.13 3.54
CA VAL A 17 -54.75 7.15 2.64
C VAL A 17 -54.05 7.84 1.46
N THR A 18 -54.66 8.87 0.88
CA THR A 18 -54.07 9.65 -0.20
C THR A 18 -52.85 10.43 0.29
N ALA A 19 -52.87 10.99 1.49
CA ALA A 19 -51.72 11.66 2.09
C ALA A 19 -50.59 10.67 2.42
N ALA A 20 -50.91 9.48 2.94
CA ALA A 20 -49.91 8.42 3.20
C ALA A 20 -49.27 7.90 1.92
N ILE A 21 -50.03 7.72 0.85
CA ILE A 21 -49.51 7.32 -0.47
C ILE A 21 -48.66 8.45 -1.07
N ALA A 22 -49.06 9.71 -0.96
CA ALA A 22 -48.29 10.85 -1.44
C ALA A 22 -46.98 11.04 -0.67
N ILE A 23 -46.96 10.82 0.64
CA ILE A 23 -45.76 10.85 1.48
C ILE A 23 -44.84 9.65 1.13
N GLY A 24 -45.38 8.46 0.95
CA GLY A 24 -44.64 7.28 0.51
C GLY A 24 -44.01 7.48 -0.87
N LEU A 25 -44.74 8.00 -1.84
CA LEU A 25 -44.23 8.32 -3.16
C LEU A 25 -43.19 9.45 -3.14
N CYS A 26 -43.33 10.45 -2.26
CA CYS A 26 -42.31 11.49 -2.08
C CYS A 26 -41.04 10.96 -1.43
N LEU A 27 -41.13 10.00 -0.49
CA LEU A 27 -39.97 9.37 0.11
C LEU A 27 -39.26 8.48 -0.90
N PHE A 28 -39.98 7.65 -1.65
CA PHE A 28 -39.41 6.87 -2.75
C PHE A 28 -38.75 7.76 -3.80
N SER A 29 -39.34 8.87 -4.18
CA SER A 29 -38.75 9.79 -5.17
C SER A 29 -37.54 10.56 -4.62
N GLN A 30 -37.44 10.78 -3.30
CA GLN A 30 -36.27 11.40 -2.69
C GLN A 30 -35.09 10.43 -2.60
N ASP A 31 -35.32 9.19 -2.25
CA ASP A 31 -34.28 8.16 -2.22
C ASP A 31 -33.75 7.85 -3.63
N ASP A 32 -34.63 7.72 -4.62
CA ASP A 32 -34.24 7.54 -6.02
C ASP A 32 -33.45 8.74 -6.58
N VAL A 33 -33.86 9.97 -6.21
CA VAL A 33 -33.13 11.19 -6.63
C VAL A 33 -31.78 11.29 -5.93
N SER A 34 -31.69 10.94 -4.64
CA SER A 34 -30.42 10.95 -3.89
C SER A 34 -29.46 9.89 -4.42
N ALA A 35 -29.93 8.69 -4.71
CA ALA A 35 -29.15 7.61 -5.34
C ALA A 35 -28.60 8.06 -6.70
N SER A 36 -29.47 8.62 -7.57
CA SER A 36 -29.04 9.13 -8.88
C SER A 36 -28.05 10.29 -8.80
N ILE A 37 -28.10 11.12 -7.75
CA ILE A 37 -27.12 12.18 -7.53
C ILE A 37 -25.79 11.59 -7.07
N LYS A 38 -25.80 10.59 -6.19
CA LYS A 38 -24.60 9.88 -5.72
C LYS A 38 -23.93 9.17 -6.90
N GLU A 39 -24.68 8.41 -7.69
CA GLU A 39 -24.18 7.74 -8.89
C GLU A 39 -23.47 8.72 -9.86
N ARG A 40 -24.12 9.82 -10.22
CA ARG A 40 -23.54 10.82 -11.11
C ARG A 40 -22.29 11.49 -10.51
N ARG A 41 -22.19 11.58 -9.18
CA ARG A 41 -21.00 12.10 -8.51
C ARG A 41 -19.83 11.12 -8.67
N VAL A 42 -20.08 9.84 -8.41
CA VAL A 42 -19.10 8.76 -8.58
C VAL A 42 -18.63 8.68 -10.04
N GLU A 43 -19.55 8.66 -11.01
CA GLU A 43 -19.21 8.67 -12.43
C GLU A 43 -18.31 9.85 -12.83
N ARG A 44 -18.59 11.05 -12.31
CA ARG A 44 -17.76 12.24 -12.60
C ARG A 44 -16.38 12.14 -11.95
N LEU A 45 -16.31 11.62 -10.73
CA LEU A 45 -15.06 11.42 -10.04
C LEU A 45 -14.20 10.39 -10.78
N ASN A 46 -14.79 9.27 -11.17
CA ASN A 46 -14.10 8.24 -11.94
C ASN A 46 -13.58 8.81 -13.28
N ALA A 47 -14.42 9.52 -14.03
CA ALA A 47 -13.99 10.14 -15.28
C ALA A 47 -12.88 11.20 -15.08
N GLN A 48 -12.90 11.93 -13.97
CA GLN A 48 -11.82 12.86 -13.62
C GLN A 48 -10.52 12.11 -13.35
N ILE A 49 -10.57 11.03 -12.58
CA ILE A 49 -9.39 10.23 -12.24
C ILE A 49 -8.87 9.50 -13.48
N GLU A 50 -9.74 8.87 -14.28
CA GLU A 50 -9.36 8.25 -15.54
C GLU A 50 -8.61 9.23 -16.46
N ASN A 51 -9.05 10.49 -16.54
CA ASN A 51 -8.38 11.51 -17.31
C ASN A 51 -6.98 11.84 -16.77
N VAL A 52 -6.80 11.86 -15.45
CA VAL A 52 -5.47 12.07 -14.83
C VAL A 52 -4.48 10.98 -15.25
N TYR A 53 -4.94 9.76 -15.44
CA TYR A 53 -4.14 8.60 -15.84
C TYR A 53 -4.03 8.46 -17.37
N THR A 54 -3.91 9.60 -18.08
CA THR A 54 -3.63 9.63 -19.52
C THR A 54 -2.38 10.45 -19.81
N ASP A 55 -1.61 10.04 -20.82
CA ASP A 55 -0.43 10.78 -21.27
C ASP A 55 -0.80 12.21 -21.72
N GLU A 56 -1.95 12.36 -22.37
CA GLU A 56 -2.44 13.64 -22.85
C GLU A 56 -2.67 14.63 -21.71
N TYR A 57 -3.27 14.18 -20.60
CA TYR A 57 -3.49 15.02 -19.43
C TYR A 57 -2.17 15.42 -18.78
N GLN A 58 -1.28 14.46 -18.54
CA GLN A 58 0.02 14.69 -17.92
C GLN A 58 0.86 15.69 -18.76
N GLN A 59 0.85 15.55 -20.09
CA GLN A 59 1.57 16.43 -20.99
C GLN A 59 0.94 17.83 -21.07
N MET A 60 -0.38 17.91 -21.01
CA MET A 60 -1.10 19.19 -20.93
C MET A 60 -0.73 19.95 -19.65
N MET A 61 -0.74 19.28 -18.49
CA MET A 61 -0.39 19.88 -17.20
C MET A 61 1.08 20.32 -17.15
N ASP A 62 1.98 19.51 -17.71
CA ASP A 62 3.40 19.84 -17.82
C ASP A 62 3.61 21.13 -18.62
N THR A 63 2.94 21.25 -19.77
CA THR A 63 2.98 22.45 -20.60
C THR A 63 2.41 23.67 -19.88
N GLU A 64 1.26 23.52 -19.20
CA GLU A 64 0.63 24.61 -18.44
C GLU A 64 1.55 25.09 -17.30
N ILE A 65 2.15 24.16 -16.55
CA ILE A 65 3.08 24.49 -15.46
C ILE A 65 4.30 25.24 -16.01
N ALA A 66 4.89 24.75 -17.11
CA ALA A 66 6.04 25.40 -17.73
C ALA A 66 5.69 26.82 -18.24
N ASP A 67 4.56 26.99 -18.95
CA ASP A 67 4.11 28.28 -19.46
C ASP A 67 3.86 29.29 -18.32
N GLU A 68 3.20 28.87 -17.24
CA GLU A 68 2.93 29.73 -16.09
C GLU A 68 4.19 30.03 -15.27
N ARG A 69 5.10 29.06 -15.12
CA ARG A 69 6.38 29.20 -14.44
C ARG A 69 7.24 30.22 -15.19
N ASP A 70 7.40 30.07 -16.51
CA ASP A 70 8.32 30.82 -17.34
C ASP A 70 7.74 32.17 -17.82
N ALA A 71 6.47 32.46 -17.50
CA ALA A 71 5.82 33.74 -17.86
C ALA A 71 6.52 34.97 -17.25
N LYS A 72 7.30 34.80 -16.18
CA LYS A 72 8.12 35.84 -15.56
C LYS A 72 9.27 35.21 -14.77
N GLU A 73 10.27 36.01 -14.44
CA GLU A 73 11.33 35.60 -13.55
C GLU A 73 10.77 35.19 -12.18
N ARG A 74 11.20 34.02 -11.68
CA ARG A 74 10.78 33.43 -10.41
C ARG A 74 11.94 33.46 -9.43
N THR A 75 11.88 34.38 -8.49
CA THR A 75 12.86 34.54 -7.41
C THR A 75 12.20 34.24 -6.06
N VAL A 76 12.95 34.30 -4.98
CA VAL A 76 12.45 34.19 -3.60
C VAL A 76 11.33 35.19 -3.28
N ASP A 77 11.21 36.30 -4.02
CA ASP A 77 10.14 37.29 -3.87
C ASP A 77 8.98 37.11 -4.86
N SER A 78 9.10 36.18 -5.83
CA SER A 78 8.11 35.90 -6.86
C SER A 78 7.89 34.41 -7.11
N ILE A 79 7.83 33.62 -6.03
CA ILE A 79 7.67 32.17 -6.03
C ILE A 79 6.45 31.76 -6.88
N TYR A 80 6.61 30.75 -7.72
CA TYR A 80 5.49 30.11 -8.41
C TYR A 80 4.97 28.93 -7.60
N THR A 81 3.65 28.80 -7.49
CA THR A 81 3.01 27.67 -6.80
C THR A 81 1.78 27.18 -7.56
N LYS A 82 1.56 25.86 -7.52
CA LYS A 82 0.36 25.22 -8.09
C LYS A 82 -0.07 24.05 -7.19
N VAL A 83 -1.31 24.10 -6.71
CA VAL A 83 -1.88 23.01 -5.89
C VAL A 83 -2.23 21.83 -6.77
N ASN A 84 -1.91 20.61 -6.33
CA ASN A 84 -2.17 19.35 -7.05
C ASN A 84 -1.78 19.43 -8.53
N PRO A 85 -0.49 19.65 -8.86
CA PRO A 85 -0.04 20.08 -10.18
C PRO A 85 -0.44 19.12 -11.31
N TYR A 86 -0.37 17.81 -11.05
CA TYR A 86 -0.64 16.76 -12.04
C TYR A 86 -1.91 15.93 -11.72
N GLY A 87 -2.71 16.36 -10.74
CA GLY A 87 -3.92 15.64 -10.36
C GLY A 87 -3.70 14.38 -9.52
N THR A 88 -2.47 14.04 -9.21
CA THR A 88 -2.05 12.77 -8.62
C THR A 88 -1.91 12.80 -7.10
N ASN A 89 -1.81 13.98 -6.47
CA ASN A 89 -1.79 14.11 -5.02
C ASN A 89 -2.56 15.36 -4.59
N THR A 90 -3.78 15.16 -4.13
CA THR A 90 -4.75 16.22 -3.84
C THR A 90 -4.20 17.25 -2.85
N THR A 91 -3.43 16.85 -1.86
CA THR A 91 -2.95 17.75 -0.77
C THR A 91 -1.52 18.26 -0.99
N SER A 92 -0.98 18.14 -2.20
CA SER A 92 0.34 18.63 -2.55
C SER A 92 0.29 20.04 -3.16
N MET A 93 1.43 20.73 -3.11
CA MET A 93 1.63 22.01 -3.79
C MET A 93 3.00 22.04 -4.45
N TYR A 94 3.03 22.22 -5.75
CA TYR A 94 4.25 22.49 -6.51
C TYR A 94 4.79 23.87 -6.17
N VAL A 95 6.11 23.97 -6.01
CA VAL A 95 6.84 25.19 -5.71
C VAL A 95 8.03 25.31 -6.64
N TYR A 96 8.20 26.50 -7.24
CA TYR A 96 9.35 26.82 -8.05
C TYR A 96 9.85 28.24 -7.83
N PHE A 97 11.17 28.41 -7.67
CA PHE A 97 11.87 29.69 -7.62
C PHE A 97 13.38 29.50 -7.81
N THR A 98 14.09 30.62 -8.04
CA THR A 98 15.57 30.65 -8.11
C THR A 98 16.16 31.49 -6.99
N THR A 99 17.42 31.20 -6.67
CA THR A 99 18.26 31.94 -5.72
C THR A 99 19.56 32.39 -6.36
N ASP A 100 20.16 33.47 -5.86
CA ASP A 100 21.45 33.97 -6.35
C ASP A 100 22.63 33.06 -5.96
N GLN A 101 22.48 32.33 -4.84
CA GLN A 101 23.47 31.39 -4.32
C GLN A 101 22.85 30.02 -4.14
N ALA A 102 23.66 28.97 -4.33
CA ALA A 102 23.22 27.62 -4.06
C ALA A 102 22.72 27.49 -2.61
N SER A 103 21.53 26.93 -2.47
CA SER A 103 20.81 26.86 -1.19
C SER A 103 20.08 25.54 -1.04
N THR A 104 19.83 25.17 0.21
CA THR A 104 18.89 24.12 0.57
C THR A 104 17.56 24.71 1.03
N VAL A 105 16.48 23.95 0.96
CA VAL A 105 15.15 24.41 1.35
C VAL A 105 14.52 23.42 2.31
N SER A 106 14.04 23.94 3.45
CA SER A 106 13.06 23.24 4.27
C SER A 106 11.72 23.97 4.26
N TYR A 107 10.65 23.24 4.53
CA TYR A 107 9.34 23.86 4.65
C TYR A 107 8.60 23.38 5.90
N THR A 108 7.72 24.24 6.42
CA THR A 108 6.78 23.92 7.48
C THR A 108 5.38 24.27 7.04
N VAL A 109 4.47 23.31 7.11
CA VAL A 109 3.03 23.49 6.89
C VAL A 109 2.36 23.61 8.23
N SER A 110 1.76 24.78 8.51
CA SER A 110 1.03 25.08 9.75
C SER A 110 -0.44 25.36 9.44
N ALA A 111 -1.34 24.81 10.24
CA ALA A 111 -2.78 25.11 10.17
C ALA A 111 -3.39 25.08 11.58
N GLU A 112 -4.39 25.94 11.83
CA GLU A 112 -5.05 26.03 13.14
C GLU A 112 -5.69 24.68 13.53
N GLY A 113 -5.34 24.18 14.73
CA GLY A 113 -5.86 22.92 15.28
C GLY A 113 -5.10 21.67 14.85
N TYR A 114 -4.01 21.82 14.08
CA TYR A 114 -3.17 20.70 13.62
C TYR A 114 -1.71 20.92 14.04
N PRO A 115 -0.97 19.86 14.33
CA PRO A 115 0.47 19.96 14.54
C PRO A 115 1.18 20.41 13.27
N ASP A 116 2.23 21.20 13.45
CA ASP A 116 3.10 21.61 12.35
C ASP A 116 3.75 20.38 11.71
N TYR A 117 3.90 20.43 10.39
CA TYR A 117 4.61 19.41 9.62
C TYR A 117 5.81 20.05 8.93
N THR A 118 7.01 19.63 9.30
CA THR A 118 8.27 20.17 8.76
C THR A 118 9.03 19.09 8.00
N ALA A 119 9.53 19.42 6.82
CA ALA A 119 10.37 18.54 6.02
C ALA A 119 11.46 19.31 5.29
N ASN A 120 12.57 18.64 4.99
CA ASN A 120 13.60 19.13 4.09
C ASN A 120 13.21 18.70 2.66
N ALA A 121 13.14 19.67 1.74
CA ALA A 121 12.71 19.41 0.37
C ALA A 121 13.89 18.91 -0.49
N ILE A 122 13.61 17.94 -1.34
CA ILE A 122 14.45 17.65 -2.52
C ILE A 122 14.09 18.66 -3.61
N THR A 123 15.00 19.56 -3.94
CA THR A 123 14.72 20.72 -4.78
C THR A 123 15.20 20.59 -6.23
N SER A 124 15.93 19.52 -6.56
CA SER A 124 16.37 19.23 -7.93
C SER A 124 16.52 17.72 -8.16
N ASP A 125 16.63 17.29 -9.41
CA ASP A 125 16.85 15.88 -9.75
C ASP A 125 18.27 15.45 -9.40
N GLU A 126 19.25 16.36 -9.46
CA GLU A 126 20.62 16.10 -9.02
C GLU A 126 20.69 15.86 -7.51
N ALA A 127 19.97 16.66 -6.71
CA ALA A 127 19.86 16.42 -5.27
C ALA A 127 19.20 15.07 -4.95
N ALA A 128 18.15 14.73 -5.68
CA ALA A 128 17.49 13.43 -5.56
C ALA A 128 18.45 12.25 -5.89
N ALA A 129 19.22 12.39 -6.97
CA ALA A 129 20.20 11.39 -7.38
C ALA A 129 21.32 11.22 -6.32
N ALA A 130 21.82 12.31 -5.75
CA ALA A 130 22.83 12.25 -4.69
C ALA A 130 22.36 11.47 -3.45
N TYR A 131 21.07 11.62 -3.08
CA TYR A 131 20.49 10.81 -1.98
C TYR A 131 20.38 9.33 -2.33
N ARG A 132 19.95 8.99 -3.54
CA ARG A 132 19.85 7.59 -3.98
C ARG A 132 21.22 6.92 -4.07
N GLU A 133 22.22 7.61 -4.61
CA GLU A 133 23.60 7.11 -4.69
C GLU A 133 24.20 6.86 -3.30
N ALA A 134 23.95 7.77 -2.36
CA ALA A 134 24.40 7.58 -0.98
C ALA A 134 23.68 6.41 -0.29
N ALA A 135 22.38 6.25 -0.52
CA ALA A 135 21.60 5.14 0.04
C ALA A 135 22.00 3.78 -0.55
N ALA A 136 22.41 3.72 -1.81
CA ALA A 136 22.89 2.49 -2.44
C ALA A 136 24.21 1.97 -1.81
N GLY A 137 24.98 2.85 -1.16
CA GLY A 137 26.20 2.47 -0.41
C GLY A 137 25.93 1.85 0.96
N ASP A 138 24.74 2.08 1.51
CA ASP A 138 24.29 1.57 2.82
C ASP A 138 23.29 0.39 2.68
N ALA A 139 23.09 -0.13 1.47
CA ALA A 139 22.15 -1.22 1.23
C ALA A 139 22.60 -2.49 1.97
N ASP A 140 21.81 -2.88 2.95
CA ASP A 140 21.94 -4.11 3.74
C ASP A 140 21.48 -5.38 3.00
N GLY A 141 21.48 -5.39 1.67
CA GLY A 141 21.05 -6.51 0.86
C GLY A 141 19.53 -6.76 0.83
N SER A 142 18.73 -5.98 1.53
CA SER A 142 17.27 -6.09 1.48
C SER A 142 16.67 -5.41 0.24
N GLY A 143 17.32 -5.56 -0.90
CA GLY A 143 17.07 -4.85 -2.17
C GLY A 143 15.64 -4.85 -2.71
N ASN A 144 14.67 -5.31 -1.92
CA ASN A 144 13.28 -5.43 -2.36
C ASN A 144 12.21 -4.97 -1.39
N VAL A 145 12.55 -4.48 -0.22
CA VAL A 145 11.61 -3.67 0.53
C VAL A 145 11.71 -2.25 -0.03
N GLY A 146 11.23 -2.09 -1.25
CA GLY A 146 11.37 -0.88 -2.05
C GLY A 146 11.03 0.35 -1.22
N GLY A 147 12.04 1.19 -0.98
CA GLY A 147 11.85 2.47 -0.30
C GLY A 147 11.38 2.43 1.15
N THR A 148 11.32 1.28 1.80
CA THR A 148 11.27 1.22 3.26
C THR A 148 12.65 1.48 3.84
N SER A 149 13.35 2.53 3.35
CA SER A 149 14.38 3.09 4.17
C SER A 149 13.67 3.58 5.43
N THR A 150 13.73 2.77 6.46
CA THR A 150 13.33 3.15 7.80
C THR A 150 13.91 4.52 8.12
N ALA A 151 13.26 5.29 8.95
CA ALA A 151 13.76 6.59 9.42
C ALA A 151 15.18 6.50 10.05
N SER A 152 15.67 5.30 10.26
CA SER A 152 16.96 4.95 10.86
C SER A 152 18.16 4.93 9.90
N GLN A 153 17.99 4.99 8.58
CA GLN A 153 19.17 5.07 7.71
C GLN A 153 19.84 6.45 7.83
N THR A 154 20.98 6.48 8.48
CA THR A 154 21.81 7.65 8.73
C THR A 154 22.65 8.07 7.52
N THR A 155 22.19 7.86 6.31
CA THR A 155 22.87 8.35 5.11
C THR A 155 22.92 9.88 5.17
N THR A 156 24.03 10.43 5.59
CA THR A 156 24.26 11.88 5.62
C THR A 156 24.79 12.34 4.28
N VAL A 157 23.92 12.87 3.44
CA VAL A 157 24.34 13.66 2.28
C VAL A 157 24.73 15.05 2.76
N SER A 158 25.88 15.55 2.30
CA SER A 158 26.30 16.90 2.66
C SER A 158 25.29 17.93 2.12
N SER A 159 24.93 18.93 2.93
CA SER A 159 24.07 20.02 2.48
C SER A 159 24.63 20.75 1.24
N ASN A 160 25.94 20.72 1.04
CA ASN A 160 26.56 21.30 -0.16
C ASN A 160 26.32 20.47 -1.42
N ASP A 161 26.15 19.16 -1.28
CA ASP A 161 25.94 18.26 -2.42
C ASP A 161 24.49 18.31 -2.94
N ILE A 162 23.57 18.85 -2.14
CA ILE A 162 22.14 19.00 -2.48
C ILE A 162 21.70 20.46 -2.63
N ALA A 163 22.60 21.42 -2.39
CA ALA A 163 22.30 22.83 -2.58
C ALA A 163 22.20 23.18 -4.08
N SER A 164 21.15 23.90 -4.47
CA SER A 164 20.89 24.32 -5.84
C SER A 164 20.59 25.82 -5.89
N THR A 165 20.71 26.41 -7.08
CA THR A 165 20.21 27.77 -7.38
C THR A 165 18.82 27.74 -8.01
N GLU A 166 18.36 26.59 -8.45
CA GLU A 166 17.03 26.36 -8.99
C GLU A 166 16.31 25.38 -8.06
N HIS A 167 15.11 25.74 -7.62
CA HIS A 167 14.35 25.00 -6.63
C HIS A 167 13.00 24.61 -7.21
N GLU A 168 12.79 23.31 -7.43
CA GLU A 168 11.59 22.72 -7.96
C GLU A 168 11.19 21.49 -7.12
N PHE A 169 10.08 21.57 -6.38
CA PHE A 169 9.69 20.51 -5.44
C PHE A 169 8.19 20.53 -5.11
N LEU A 170 7.74 19.45 -4.45
CA LEU A 170 6.42 19.39 -3.84
C LEU A 170 6.48 19.68 -2.34
N VAL A 171 5.62 20.57 -1.89
CA VAL A 171 5.18 20.65 -0.49
C VAL A 171 4.06 19.65 -0.32
N LEU A 172 4.21 18.71 0.62
CA LEU A 172 3.17 17.75 0.99
C LEU A 172 2.40 18.23 2.23
N GLY A 173 1.16 17.78 2.36
CA GLY A 173 0.41 17.87 3.59
C GLY A 173 -0.38 19.16 3.79
N LEU A 174 -0.86 19.81 2.73
CA LEU A 174 -1.87 20.86 2.88
C LEU A 174 -3.10 20.27 3.58
N ILE A 175 -3.46 20.84 4.73
CA ILE A 175 -4.65 20.43 5.47
C ILE A 175 -5.91 20.84 4.70
N PRO A 176 -6.81 19.89 4.39
CA PRO A 176 -7.99 20.14 3.58
C PRO A 176 -8.94 21.21 4.15
N LYS A 177 -9.45 22.07 3.27
CA LYS A 177 -10.50 23.08 3.55
C LYS A 177 -10.16 24.14 4.60
N VAL A 178 -8.95 24.16 5.14
CA VAL A 178 -8.49 25.18 6.08
C VAL A 178 -7.40 26.02 5.45
N LYS A 179 -7.14 27.19 6.03
CA LYS A 179 -6.02 28.04 5.64
C LYS A 179 -4.73 27.44 6.18
N ASN A 180 -3.80 27.12 5.30
CA ASN A 180 -2.46 26.69 5.61
C ASN A 180 -1.49 27.86 5.46
N THR A 181 -0.52 27.91 6.34
CA THR A 181 0.64 28.79 6.24
C THR A 181 1.87 27.91 5.94
N ILE A 182 2.45 28.07 4.78
CA ILE A 182 3.66 27.36 4.37
C ILE A 182 4.84 28.30 4.56
N THR A 183 5.74 27.97 5.48
CA THR A 183 6.97 28.73 5.72
C THR A 183 8.12 27.99 5.06
N LEU A 184 8.72 28.61 4.05
CA LEU A 184 9.94 28.12 3.41
C LEU A 184 11.15 28.72 4.15
N THR A 185 12.11 27.90 4.53
CA THR A 185 13.41 28.32 5.05
C THR A 185 14.47 27.95 4.02
N ILE A 186 15.09 28.96 3.44
CA ILE A 186 16.08 28.85 2.36
C ILE A 186 17.43 29.16 3.00
N THR A 187 18.34 28.18 3.03
CA THR A 187 19.65 28.30 3.68
C THR A 187 20.74 28.20 2.62
N ASP A 188 21.52 29.26 2.44
CA ASP A 188 22.66 29.27 1.51
C ASP A 188 23.84 28.44 2.04
N THR A 189 24.85 28.24 1.17
CA THR A 189 26.06 27.47 1.51
C THR A 189 26.94 28.13 2.57
N ASP A 190 26.73 29.41 2.86
CA ASP A 190 27.38 30.15 3.96
C ASP A 190 26.64 30.01 5.30
N GLY A 191 25.46 29.35 5.30
CA GLY A 191 24.60 29.14 6.45
C GLY A 191 23.64 30.29 6.75
N ASN A 192 23.49 31.28 5.85
CA ASN A 192 22.52 32.35 6.02
C ASN A 192 21.11 31.85 5.63
N ALA A 193 20.18 32.01 6.54
CA ALA A 193 18.79 31.58 6.30
C ALA A 193 17.89 32.77 5.95
N THR A 194 17.05 32.57 4.93
CA THR A 194 15.97 33.48 4.53
C THR A 194 14.65 32.76 4.59
N THR A 195 13.63 33.39 5.15
CA THR A 195 12.27 32.79 5.22
C THR A 195 11.30 33.48 4.27
N ARG A 196 10.37 32.69 3.72
CA ARG A 196 9.23 33.16 2.95
C ARG A 196 7.97 32.42 3.36
N THR A 197 6.87 33.13 3.40
CA THR A 197 5.57 32.57 3.80
C THR A 197 4.59 32.63 2.65
N ILE A 198 3.90 31.52 2.43
CA ILE A 198 2.84 31.34 1.43
C ILE A 198 1.56 30.97 2.18
N GLU A 199 0.46 31.64 1.88
CA GLU A 199 -0.86 31.29 2.43
C GLU A 199 -1.67 30.55 1.36
N GLN A 200 -2.14 29.35 1.68
CA GLN A 200 -2.91 28.51 0.78
C GLN A 200 -4.08 27.83 1.51
N THR A 201 -5.29 27.97 0.98
CA THR A 201 -6.39 27.12 1.45
C THR A 201 -6.25 25.73 0.86
N GLY A 202 -6.22 24.71 1.72
CA GLY A 202 -6.12 23.32 1.29
C GLY A 202 -7.34 22.89 0.47
N PRO A 203 -7.17 22.07 -0.57
CA PRO A 203 -8.26 21.56 -1.39
C PRO A 203 -9.18 20.62 -0.58
N LYS A 204 -10.36 20.34 -1.12
CA LYS A 204 -11.21 19.27 -0.58
C LYS A 204 -10.63 17.93 -1.02
N LEU A 205 -10.59 16.93 -0.13
CA LEU A 205 -10.29 15.56 -0.50
C LEU A 205 -11.30 15.03 -1.54
N LEU A 206 -10.83 14.25 -2.46
CA LEU A 206 -11.65 13.55 -3.48
C LEU A 206 -12.37 12.37 -2.84
N GLY A 207 -11.66 11.58 -2.03
CA GLY A 207 -12.22 10.60 -1.10
C GLY A 207 -12.90 11.30 0.08
N GLU A 208 -13.53 10.54 0.93
CA GLU A 208 -14.27 11.05 2.10
C GLU A 208 -13.59 10.62 3.41
N GLU A 209 -12.27 10.37 3.36
CA GLU A 209 -11.50 9.91 4.51
C GLU A 209 -11.29 10.99 5.57
N GLU A 210 -10.94 10.55 6.75
CA GLU A 210 -10.69 11.43 7.88
C GLU A 210 -9.40 12.23 7.69
N VAL A 211 -9.48 13.55 7.89
CA VAL A 211 -8.31 14.43 7.86
C VAL A 211 -7.35 14.12 9.00
N ARG A 212 -7.88 13.62 10.09
CA ARG A 212 -7.13 13.15 11.25
C ARG A 212 -7.70 11.84 11.74
N LEU A 213 -6.87 10.80 11.76
CA LEU A 213 -7.25 9.50 12.32
C LEU A 213 -7.49 9.58 13.82
N GLU A 214 -8.39 8.74 14.33
CA GLU A 214 -8.52 8.50 15.76
C GLU A 214 -7.23 7.87 16.28
N GLN A 215 -6.56 8.51 17.23
CA GLN A 215 -5.43 7.94 17.96
C GLN A 215 -5.96 7.15 19.15
N ALA A 216 -6.16 5.84 18.98
CA ALA A 216 -6.55 4.97 20.09
C ALA A 216 -5.45 4.92 21.17
N VAL A 217 -4.18 4.98 20.73
CA VAL A 217 -3.01 5.23 21.57
C VAL A 217 -2.16 6.30 20.87
N ALA A 218 -1.99 7.46 21.51
CA ALA A 218 -1.15 8.53 20.98
C ALA A 218 0.33 8.18 21.18
N PRO A 219 1.20 8.38 20.17
CA PRO A 219 2.63 8.19 20.33
C PRO A 219 3.20 9.19 21.33
N ASP A 220 4.20 8.79 22.11
CA ASP A 220 4.99 9.70 22.91
C ASP A 220 6.03 10.45 22.04
N GLU A 221 6.69 11.46 22.64
CA GLU A 221 7.69 12.28 21.93
C GLU A 221 8.88 11.45 21.42
N SER A 222 9.26 10.41 22.15
CA SER A 222 10.33 9.48 21.75
C SER A 222 9.95 8.71 20.51
N THR A 223 8.75 8.13 20.50
CA THR A 223 8.19 7.38 19.36
C THR A 223 8.09 8.29 18.13
N VAL A 224 7.52 9.50 18.26
CA VAL A 224 7.44 10.47 17.15
C VAL A 224 8.82 10.82 16.60
N THR A 225 9.82 11.00 17.48
CA THR A 225 11.19 11.32 17.07
C THR A 225 11.82 10.17 16.28
N THR A 226 11.63 8.92 16.71
CA THR A 226 12.15 7.73 16.02
C THR A 226 11.46 7.54 14.66
N LEU A 227 10.14 7.74 14.58
CA LEU A 227 9.37 7.64 13.33
C LEU A 227 9.74 8.75 12.33
N GLY A 228 10.26 9.88 12.80
CA GLY A 228 10.74 10.98 11.99
C GLY A 228 9.66 11.55 11.04
N ASN A 229 10.05 11.89 9.82
CA ASN A 229 9.16 12.43 8.78
C ASN A 229 8.53 11.34 7.90
N GLY A 230 8.73 10.06 8.23
CA GLY A 230 8.11 8.95 7.52
C GLY A 230 6.59 9.06 7.52
N LEU A 231 5.97 8.67 6.40
CA LEU A 231 4.52 8.71 6.23
C LEU A 231 3.96 7.29 6.16
N TYR A 232 2.92 7.03 6.93
CA TYR A 232 2.13 5.81 6.80
C TYR A 232 1.33 5.87 5.50
N ALA A 233 1.65 5.00 4.54
CA ALA A 233 0.87 4.80 3.34
C ALA A 233 -0.20 3.73 3.59
N ILE A 234 -1.47 4.14 3.51
CA ILE A 234 -2.60 3.22 3.58
C ILE A 234 -2.85 2.71 2.16
N LEU A 235 -2.64 1.42 1.97
CA LEU A 235 -2.69 0.76 0.67
C LEU A 235 -3.90 -0.17 0.62
N GLY A 236 -4.96 0.28 -0.04
CA GLY A 236 -6.20 -0.48 -0.16
C GLY A 236 -7.05 -0.47 1.09
N ASN A 237 -7.78 0.60 1.30
CA ASN A 237 -8.86 0.68 2.28
C ASN A 237 -10.17 0.04 1.77
N ASP A 238 -10.09 -0.69 0.69
CA ASP A 238 -11.10 -1.51 0.01
C ASP A 238 -12.54 -1.03 0.15
N SER A 239 -12.80 0.14 -0.38
CA SER A 239 -14.18 0.59 -0.61
C SER A 239 -14.69 -0.04 -1.92
N ASN A 240 -15.97 -0.38 -1.98
CA ASN A 240 -16.62 -0.83 -3.24
C ASN A 240 -16.76 0.30 -4.28
N GLU A 241 -16.22 1.48 -3.99
CA GLU A 241 -16.24 2.67 -4.84
C GLU A 241 -14.81 2.98 -5.32
N GLN A 242 -14.53 4.23 -5.59
CA GLN A 242 -13.20 4.70 -5.98
C GLN A 242 -12.19 4.50 -4.85
N ASP A 243 -11.02 3.96 -5.14
CA ASP A 243 -9.97 3.74 -4.17
C ASP A 243 -8.91 4.85 -4.19
N PHE A 244 -8.22 5.01 -3.07
CA PHE A 244 -7.21 6.02 -2.85
C PHE A 244 -6.07 5.45 -2.00
N MET A 245 -4.86 5.92 -2.23
CA MET A 245 -3.78 5.79 -1.26
C MET A 245 -3.76 7.05 -0.41
N TYR A 246 -3.66 6.88 0.91
CA TYR A 246 -3.56 7.99 1.85
C TYR A 246 -2.21 7.97 2.54
N TYR A 247 -1.62 9.15 2.73
CA TYR A 247 -0.44 9.32 3.54
C TYR A 247 -0.80 10.03 4.83
N TYR A 248 -0.41 9.45 5.98
CA TYR A 248 -0.58 10.05 7.30
C TYR A 248 0.76 10.16 8.00
N ASP A 249 0.96 11.24 8.75
CA ASP A 249 2.15 11.39 9.62
C ASP A 249 2.00 10.65 10.95
N ALA A 250 3.03 10.66 11.79
CA ALA A 250 3.03 10.05 13.11
C ALA A 250 1.99 10.66 14.08
N ASN A 251 1.43 11.83 13.78
CA ASN A 251 0.32 12.42 14.53
C ASN A 251 -1.06 11.98 13.99
N GLY A 252 -1.09 11.07 13.02
CA GLY A 252 -2.31 10.62 12.35
C GLY A 252 -2.97 11.70 11.47
N VAL A 253 -2.21 12.72 11.05
CA VAL A 253 -2.73 13.80 10.19
C VAL A 253 -2.40 13.51 8.74
N ILE A 254 -3.40 13.69 7.86
CA ILE A 254 -3.25 13.46 6.43
C ILE A 254 -2.18 14.36 5.80
N ARG A 255 -1.32 13.78 4.98
CA ARG A 255 -0.23 14.47 4.25
C ARG A 255 -0.27 14.20 2.75
N GLY A 256 -1.09 13.25 2.30
CA GLY A 256 -1.28 12.92 0.88
C GLY A 256 -2.59 12.21 0.63
N GLU A 257 -3.19 12.44 -0.54
CA GLU A 257 -4.30 11.66 -1.09
C GLU A 257 -4.00 11.44 -2.58
N ILE A 258 -3.74 10.18 -2.94
CA ILE A 258 -3.42 9.74 -4.29
C ILE A 258 -4.59 8.92 -4.82
N PRO A 259 -5.41 9.46 -5.75
CA PRO A 259 -6.46 8.69 -6.38
C PRO A 259 -5.84 7.59 -7.26
N VAL A 260 -6.40 6.39 -7.24
CA VAL A 260 -6.06 5.30 -8.16
C VAL A 260 -7.23 5.01 -9.11
N LEU A 261 -6.97 4.34 -10.23
CA LEU A 261 -7.98 4.12 -11.26
C LEU A 261 -9.15 3.26 -10.77
N TYR A 262 -8.83 2.05 -10.34
CA TYR A 262 -9.78 1.07 -9.84
C TYR A 262 -9.04 0.05 -9.01
N TYR A 263 -9.64 -0.39 -7.93
CA TYR A 263 -9.00 -1.31 -7.01
C TYR A 263 -7.86 -0.64 -6.25
N ARG A 264 -7.12 -1.36 -5.44
CA ARG A 264 -6.08 -0.84 -4.54
C ARG A 264 -4.69 -0.89 -5.15
N SER A 265 -3.80 -0.07 -4.64
CA SER A 265 -2.36 -0.32 -4.75
C SER A 265 -1.91 -1.26 -3.62
N HIS A 266 -0.82 -2.00 -3.83
CA HIS A 266 -0.35 -2.98 -2.87
C HIS A 266 0.99 -2.60 -2.22
N ARG A 267 1.80 -1.81 -2.94
CA ARG A 267 3.14 -1.39 -2.51
C ARG A 267 3.61 -0.18 -3.31
N LEU A 268 4.49 0.62 -2.74
CA LEU A 268 5.27 1.62 -3.47
C LEU A 268 6.68 1.08 -3.67
N LEU A 269 7.18 1.10 -4.90
CA LEU A 269 8.53 0.71 -5.25
C LEU A 269 9.28 1.94 -5.78
N PHE A 270 10.58 2.01 -5.55
CA PHE A 270 11.41 3.11 -6.04
C PHE A 270 12.56 2.52 -6.84
N ASP A 271 12.68 2.94 -8.11
CA ASP A 271 13.76 2.49 -8.97
C ASP A 271 15.01 3.40 -8.86
N ASN A 272 16.07 2.98 -9.53
CA ASN A 272 17.33 3.72 -9.54
C ASN A 272 17.23 5.07 -10.28
N ASP A 273 16.25 5.25 -11.16
CA ASP A 273 15.99 6.49 -11.89
C ASP A 273 15.17 7.49 -11.07
N GLY A 274 14.71 7.08 -9.88
CA GLY A 274 13.92 7.91 -8.96
C GLY A 274 12.45 7.98 -9.34
N ILE A 275 11.95 6.94 -9.97
CA ILE A 275 10.53 6.79 -10.27
C ILE A 275 9.90 5.94 -9.17
N MET A 276 8.77 6.39 -8.65
CA MET A 276 7.92 5.63 -7.75
C MET A 276 6.90 4.83 -8.56
N TRP A 277 6.99 3.51 -8.48
CA TRP A 277 6.08 2.58 -9.15
C TRP A 277 5.00 2.07 -8.21
N PHE A 278 3.77 1.99 -8.70
CA PHE A 278 2.65 1.38 -7.98
C PHE A 278 1.58 0.87 -8.93
N SER A 279 0.76 -0.06 -8.45
CA SER A 279 -0.43 -0.50 -9.20
C SER A 279 -1.55 0.54 -9.05
N ALA A 280 -2.07 1.03 -10.17
CA ALA A 280 -3.20 1.96 -10.20
C ALA A 280 -4.55 1.25 -10.43
N SER A 281 -4.52 -0.02 -10.81
CA SER A 281 -5.66 -0.93 -10.93
C SER A 281 -5.14 -2.36 -11.03
N THR A 282 -6.04 -3.33 -11.15
CA THR A 282 -5.65 -4.73 -11.44
C THR A 282 -4.97 -4.92 -12.81
N LYS A 283 -4.94 -3.89 -13.66
CA LYS A 283 -4.37 -3.94 -15.01
C LYS A 283 -3.34 -2.87 -15.31
N HIS A 284 -3.07 -1.98 -14.37
CA HIS A 284 -2.18 -0.85 -14.64
C HIS A 284 -1.08 -0.73 -13.59
N PHE A 285 0.17 -0.68 -14.06
CA PHE A 285 1.27 -0.11 -13.33
C PHE A 285 1.54 1.31 -13.80
N VAL A 286 1.94 2.18 -12.88
CA VAL A 286 2.33 3.55 -13.20
C VAL A 286 3.63 3.92 -12.52
N GLY A 287 4.44 4.70 -13.22
CA GLY A 287 5.64 5.34 -12.71
C GLY A 287 5.42 6.83 -12.51
N MET A 288 5.63 7.33 -11.28
CA MET A 288 5.47 8.72 -10.87
C MET A 288 6.82 9.32 -10.49
N ASN A 289 7.13 10.52 -10.96
CA ASN A 289 8.32 11.25 -10.52
C ASN A 289 8.08 12.04 -9.22
N ARG A 290 9.15 12.61 -8.65
CA ARG A 290 9.11 13.38 -7.38
C ARG A 290 8.20 14.62 -7.40
N LEU A 291 7.80 15.11 -8.58
CA LEU A 291 6.87 16.23 -8.74
C LEU A 291 5.40 15.80 -8.87
N GLY A 292 5.15 14.49 -8.78
CA GLY A 292 3.81 13.91 -8.90
C GLY A 292 3.35 13.70 -10.35
N LYS A 293 4.20 13.89 -11.36
CA LYS A 293 3.88 13.61 -12.75
C LYS A 293 3.93 12.10 -13.01
N LEU A 294 2.91 11.55 -13.65
CA LEU A 294 2.98 10.19 -14.20
C LEU A 294 3.86 10.24 -15.46
N VAL A 295 4.99 9.57 -15.40
CA VAL A 295 5.96 9.49 -16.50
C VAL A 295 5.87 8.19 -17.28
N LYS A 296 5.22 7.19 -16.71
CA LYS A 296 4.92 5.90 -17.34
C LYS A 296 3.53 5.43 -16.93
N ILE A 297 2.78 4.89 -17.89
CA ILE A 297 1.48 4.25 -17.68
C ILE A 297 1.48 2.96 -18.48
N ILE A 298 1.54 1.82 -17.79
CA ILE A 298 1.63 0.49 -18.41
C ILE A 298 0.31 -0.24 -18.21
N ASN A 299 -0.29 -0.73 -19.29
CA ASN A 299 -1.50 -1.54 -19.27
C ASN A 299 -1.17 -2.99 -19.61
N LEU A 300 -1.49 -3.94 -18.73
CA LEU A 300 -1.24 -5.37 -18.88
C LEU A 300 -2.10 -6.05 -19.98
N GLY A 301 -3.03 -5.31 -20.58
CA GLY A 301 -3.92 -5.83 -21.62
C GLY A 301 -5.05 -6.72 -21.10
N ASP A 302 -5.42 -7.72 -21.89
CA ASP A 302 -6.60 -8.56 -21.61
C ASP A 302 -6.25 -9.98 -21.14
N GLN A 303 -4.96 -10.29 -21.02
CA GLN A 303 -4.52 -11.61 -20.60
C GLN A 303 -4.30 -11.69 -19.10
N TYR A 304 -3.61 -10.74 -18.52
CA TYR A 304 -3.24 -10.78 -17.12
C TYR A 304 -3.97 -9.74 -16.28
N ILE A 305 -4.26 -10.11 -15.05
CA ILE A 305 -4.58 -9.18 -13.97
C ILE A 305 -3.60 -9.41 -12.83
N LEU A 306 -3.06 -8.31 -12.29
CA LEU A 306 -2.21 -8.35 -11.11
C LEU A 306 -3.06 -8.53 -9.84
N HIS A 307 -2.44 -9.09 -8.82
CA HIS A 307 -3.04 -9.17 -7.49
C HIS A 307 -1.96 -9.12 -6.40
N HIS A 308 -2.35 -8.75 -5.22
CA HIS A 308 -1.69 -8.85 -3.92
C HIS A 308 -0.28 -8.26 -3.79
N ASP A 309 0.67 -8.55 -4.67
CA ASP A 309 2.04 -8.07 -4.50
C ASP A 309 2.88 -8.04 -5.77
N TYR A 310 3.94 -7.22 -5.73
CA TYR A 310 4.93 -7.08 -6.79
C TYR A 310 6.24 -6.51 -6.23
N ALA A 311 7.34 -6.71 -6.96
CA ALA A 311 8.68 -6.25 -6.61
C ALA A 311 9.40 -5.71 -7.85
N LEU A 312 10.52 -4.98 -7.68
CA LEU A 312 11.45 -4.65 -8.75
C LEU A 312 12.56 -5.70 -8.82
N ASP A 313 12.93 -6.10 -10.04
CA ASP A 313 14.15 -6.85 -10.25
C ASP A 313 15.38 -5.92 -10.29
N SER A 314 16.58 -6.48 -10.42
CA SER A 314 17.83 -5.72 -10.46
C SER A 314 17.94 -4.77 -11.66
N ASP A 315 17.18 -5.01 -12.72
CA ASP A 315 17.15 -4.20 -13.95
C ASP A 315 16.06 -3.12 -13.90
N GLY A 316 15.27 -3.06 -12.84
CA GLY A 316 14.19 -2.10 -12.64
C GLY A 316 12.86 -2.50 -13.28
N ASN A 317 12.69 -3.75 -13.70
CA ASN A 317 11.43 -4.27 -14.19
C ASN A 317 10.55 -4.74 -13.03
N ILE A 318 9.24 -4.80 -13.26
CA ILE A 318 8.29 -5.22 -12.24
C ILE A 318 8.03 -6.72 -12.36
N VAL A 319 8.31 -7.47 -11.31
CA VAL A 319 7.92 -8.87 -11.13
C VAL A 319 6.67 -8.90 -10.26
N SER A 320 5.56 -9.44 -10.76
CA SER A 320 4.25 -9.34 -10.14
C SER A 320 3.53 -10.69 -10.04
N LEU A 321 2.83 -10.89 -8.92
CA LEU A 321 1.83 -11.93 -8.81
C LEU A 321 0.67 -11.62 -9.78
N ALA A 322 0.21 -12.65 -10.51
CA ALA A 322 -0.79 -12.48 -11.55
C ALA A 322 -1.75 -13.67 -11.66
N THR A 323 -2.86 -13.40 -12.33
CA THR A 323 -3.79 -14.40 -12.87
C THR A 323 -3.81 -14.29 -14.39
N ASP A 324 -3.63 -15.40 -15.10
CA ASP A 324 -3.89 -15.49 -16.54
C ASP A 324 -5.38 -15.74 -16.81
N LEU A 325 -6.07 -14.73 -17.31
CA LEU A 325 -7.50 -14.82 -17.64
C LEU A 325 -7.80 -15.74 -18.82
N LYS A 326 -6.77 -16.12 -19.60
CA LYS A 326 -6.88 -16.99 -20.77
C LYS A 326 -6.42 -18.42 -20.50
N HIS A 327 -5.95 -18.71 -19.26
CA HIS A 327 -5.57 -20.05 -18.90
C HIS A 327 -6.76 -21.02 -18.94
N SER A 328 -6.55 -22.21 -19.52
CA SER A 328 -7.63 -23.13 -19.89
C SER A 328 -8.36 -23.78 -18.70
N ASP A 329 -7.74 -23.83 -17.52
CA ASP A 329 -8.29 -24.43 -16.31
C ASP A 329 -8.99 -23.42 -15.39
N HIS A 330 -8.94 -22.13 -15.75
CA HIS A 330 -9.54 -21.04 -14.98
C HIS A 330 -9.01 -20.88 -13.54
N ALA A 331 -7.81 -21.39 -13.25
CA ALA A 331 -7.14 -21.14 -12.00
C ALA A 331 -6.79 -19.64 -11.85
N VAL A 332 -6.65 -19.19 -10.61
CA VAL A 332 -6.35 -17.80 -10.29
C VAL A 332 -5.25 -17.69 -9.24
N GLN A 333 -4.54 -16.56 -9.26
CA GLN A 333 -3.57 -16.18 -8.22
C GLN A 333 -2.42 -17.19 -8.05
N ASP A 334 -2.01 -17.80 -9.15
CA ASP A 334 -1.06 -18.89 -9.21
C ASP A 334 0.07 -18.69 -10.25
N GLN A 335 0.29 -17.43 -10.69
CA GLN A 335 1.33 -17.11 -11.64
C GLN A 335 2.18 -15.94 -11.21
N VAL A 336 3.42 -15.88 -11.73
CA VAL A 336 4.32 -14.74 -11.66
C VAL A 336 4.63 -14.27 -13.07
N ILE A 337 4.50 -12.98 -13.29
CA ILE A 337 4.81 -12.30 -14.56
C ILE A 337 5.90 -11.26 -14.36
N LYS A 338 6.64 -10.96 -15.43
CA LYS A 338 7.54 -9.82 -15.51
C LYS A 338 6.98 -8.78 -16.48
N VAL A 339 7.03 -7.53 -16.07
CA VAL A 339 6.62 -6.37 -16.86
C VAL A 339 7.86 -5.52 -17.09
N ASP A 340 8.29 -5.42 -18.33
CA ASP A 340 9.37 -4.53 -18.74
C ASP A 340 8.90 -3.07 -18.61
N THR A 341 9.55 -2.29 -17.76
CA THR A 341 9.12 -0.93 -17.42
C THR A 341 9.37 0.09 -18.54
N ASP A 342 10.23 -0.24 -19.50
CA ASP A 342 10.51 0.62 -20.65
C ASP A 342 9.52 0.40 -21.80
N SER A 343 9.31 -0.86 -22.18
CA SER A 343 8.47 -1.24 -23.31
C SER A 343 7.01 -1.53 -22.95
N GLY A 344 6.74 -1.89 -21.68
CA GLY A 344 5.45 -2.40 -21.23
C GLY A 344 5.18 -3.85 -21.66
N GLU A 345 6.18 -4.58 -22.19
CA GLU A 345 6.01 -5.98 -22.55
C GLU A 345 5.83 -6.85 -21.30
N VAL A 346 4.88 -7.79 -21.38
CA VAL A 346 4.56 -8.72 -20.28
C VAL A 346 4.97 -10.13 -20.66
N SER A 347 5.72 -10.80 -19.80
CA SER A 347 6.12 -12.19 -19.95
C SER A 347 5.77 -13.02 -18.73
N LEU A 348 5.40 -14.28 -18.94
CA LEU A 348 5.22 -15.26 -17.87
C LEU A 348 6.58 -15.73 -17.36
N LEU A 349 6.79 -15.70 -16.06
CA LEU A 349 7.96 -16.27 -15.40
C LEU A 349 7.64 -17.67 -14.84
N VAL A 350 6.56 -17.78 -14.06
CA VAL A 350 6.20 -19.03 -13.37
C VAL A 350 4.70 -19.28 -13.49
N ASP A 351 4.34 -20.50 -13.88
CA ASP A 351 3.03 -21.10 -13.63
C ASP A 351 3.19 -22.15 -12.53
N PHE A 352 2.61 -21.89 -11.36
CA PHE A 352 2.74 -22.82 -10.23
C PHE A 352 1.95 -24.11 -10.43
N GLY A 353 0.99 -24.15 -11.34
CA GLY A 353 0.34 -25.39 -11.74
C GLY A 353 1.30 -26.39 -12.38
N ASP A 354 2.37 -25.90 -13.04
CA ASP A 354 3.42 -26.75 -13.60
C ASP A 354 4.41 -27.22 -12.52
N LEU A 355 4.62 -26.45 -11.46
CA LEU A 355 5.50 -26.82 -10.35
C LEU A 355 4.84 -27.76 -9.34
N PHE A 356 3.53 -27.63 -9.09
CA PHE A 356 2.76 -28.40 -8.12
C PHE A 356 1.53 -29.08 -8.72
N PRO A 357 1.67 -29.87 -9.81
CA PRO A 357 0.53 -30.42 -10.54
C PRO A 357 -0.28 -31.41 -9.70
N ASP A 358 0.36 -32.19 -8.83
CA ASP A 358 -0.28 -33.15 -7.95
C ASP A 358 -1.10 -32.47 -6.84
N TYR A 359 -0.54 -31.40 -6.21
CA TYR A 359 -1.27 -30.62 -5.21
C TYR A 359 -2.49 -29.93 -5.86
N LYS A 360 -2.29 -29.19 -6.96
CA LYS A 360 -3.36 -28.52 -7.71
C LYS A 360 -4.50 -29.48 -8.04
N GLN A 361 -4.18 -30.64 -8.59
CA GLN A 361 -5.17 -31.66 -8.97
C GLN A 361 -5.91 -32.26 -7.76
N SER A 362 -5.32 -32.24 -6.55
CA SER A 362 -5.94 -32.75 -5.32
C SER A 362 -6.99 -31.81 -4.73
N THR A 363 -6.99 -30.55 -5.14
CA THR A 363 -7.90 -29.51 -4.60
C THR A 363 -9.28 -29.57 -5.24
N ASP A 364 -10.32 -29.09 -4.53
CA ASP A 364 -11.70 -29.07 -5.03
C ASP A 364 -11.89 -27.90 -6.02
N HIS A 365 -12.29 -28.22 -7.23
CA HIS A 365 -12.58 -27.28 -8.30
C HIS A 365 -14.01 -27.45 -8.87
N SER A 366 -14.88 -28.11 -8.12
CA SER A 366 -16.25 -28.44 -8.55
C SER A 366 -17.19 -27.24 -8.64
N GLY A 367 -16.82 -26.10 -8.02
CA GLY A 367 -17.64 -24.88 -7.96
C GLY A 367 -17.22 -23.77 -8.92
N ILE A 368 -16.34 -24.03 -9.88
CA ILE A 368 -15.81 -23.01 -10.80
C ILE A 368 -16.91 -22.38 -11.65
N ASP A 369 -16.97 -21.05 -11.64
CA ASP A 369 -17.78 -20.26 -12.59
C ASP A 369 -16.90 -19.73 -13.71
N GLU A 370 -16.91 -20.43 -14.84
CA GLU A 370 -16.13 -20.06 -16.03
C GLU A 370 -16.55 -18.72 -16.63
N SER A 371 -17.74 -18.20 -16.28
CA SER A 371 -18.25 -16.93 -16.81
C SER A 371 -17.74 -15.70 -16.05
N ASP A 372 -17.18 -15.88 -14.86
CA ASP A 372 -16.65 -14.80 -14.03
C ASP A 372 -15.12 -14.69 -14.13
N PRO A 373 -14.57 -13.73 -14.89
CA PRO A 373 -13.13 -13.59 -15.06
C PRO A 373 -12.42 -12.99 -13.82
N THR A 374 -13.17 -12.42 -12.86
CA THR A 374 -12.55 -11.65 -11.75
C THR A 374 -12.59 -12.37 -10.41
N ALA A 375 -13.19 -13.64 -10.36
CA ALA A 375 -13.70 -13.93 -9.27
C ALA A 375 -13.63 -14.91 -8.20
N THR A 376 -14.37 -14.67 -7.27
CA THR A 376 -14.68 -15.41 -6.03
C THR A 376 -15.11 -16.87 -6.23
N ASN A 377 -15.42 -17.28 -7.47
CA ASN A 377 -15.83 -18.64 -7.83
C ASN A 377 -14.87 -19.31 -8.82
N ARG A 378 -13.66 -18.81 -8.95
CA ARG A 378 -12.62 -19.45 -9.76
C ARG A 378 -11.74 -20.35 -8.89
N TRP A 379 -10.86 -21.12 -9.53
CA TRP A 379 -10.02 -22.10 -8.86
C TRP A 379 -8.84 -21.43 -8.17
N ASP A 380 -9.05 -20.93 -6.95
CA ASP A 380 -8.05 -20.30 -6.10
C ASP A 380 -7.42 -21.34 -5.16
N TRP A 381 -6.53 -22.14 -5.72
CA TRP A 381 -6.01 -23.34 -5.05
C TRP A 381 -4.76 -23.10 -4.19
N ILE A 382 -4.05 -21.96 -4.37
CA ILE A 382 -2.81 -21.65 -3.67
C ILE A 382 -2.80 -20.24 -3.07
N HIS A 383 -3.33 -19.26 -3.78
CA HIS A 383 -3.52 -17.88 -3.33
C HIS A 383 -2.24 -17.20 -2.85
N PHE A 384 -1.32 -16.91 -3.76
CA PHE A 384 -0.14 -16.14 -3.39
C PHE A 384 -0.50 -14.70 -3.02
N ASN A 385 0.03 -14.22 -1.89
CA ASN A 385 -0.25 -12.87 -1.39
C ASN A 385 0.99 -12.01 -1.14
N THR A 386 2.20 -12.57 -1.22
CA THR A 386 3.47 -11.83 -1.12
C THR A 386 4.51 -12.46 -2.03
N ILE A 387 5.35 -11.62 -2.62
CA ILE A 387 6.56 -12.01 -3.35
C ILE A 387 7.74 -11.16 -2.90
N GLN A 388 8.86 -11.81 -2.58
CA GLN A 388 10.15 -11.21 -2.28
C GLN A 388 11.18 -11.76 -3.26
N LEU A 389 11.80 -10.90 -4.06
CA LEU A 389 12.97 -11.31 -4.86
C LEU A 389 14.19 -11.30 -3.95
N MET A 390 15.06 -12.29 -4.12
CA MET A 390 16.26 -12.46 -3.30
C MET A 390 17.52 -12.22 -4.14
N ASP A 391 18.62 -11.86 -3.49
CA ASP A 391 19.88 -11.47 -4.16
C ASP A 391 20.52 -12.59 -4.97
N ASP A 392 20.16 -13.85 -4.68
CA ASP A 392 20.64 -15.04 -5.39
C ASP A 392 19.83 -15.37 -6.68
N GLY A 393 18.87 -14.52 -7.05
CA GLY A 393 17.99 -14.74 -8.20
C GLY A 393 16.81 -15.68 -7.90
N SER A 394 16.62 -16.05 -6.64
CA SER A 394 15.43 -16.77 -6.19
C SER A 394 14.31 -15.81 -5.79
N ALA A 395 13.14 -16.36 -5.50
CA ALA A 395 12.03 -15.64 -4.91
C ALA A 395 11.40 -16.43 -3.76
N LEU A 396 11.03 -15.73 -2.69
CA LEU A 396 10.23 -16.26 -1.59
C LEU A 396 8.80 -15.76 -1.71
N LEU A 397 7.83 -16.68 -1.70
CA LEU A 397 6.42 -16.38 -1.86
C LEU A 397 5.63 -16.88 -0.65
N SER A 398 4.55 -16.17 -0.31
CA SER A 398 3.59 -16.60 0.72
C SER A 398 2.30 -17.09 0.07
N ALA A 399 1.92 -18.33 0.36
CA ALA A 399 0.73 -19.00 -0.13
C ALA A 399 -0.30 -19.13 1.01
N ARG A 400 -1.39 -18.35 0.95
CA ARG A 400 -2.41 -18.30 2.00
C ARG A 400 -3.18 -19.62 2.14
N GLU A 401 -3.65 -20.19 1.03
CA GLU A 401 -4.51 -21.41 1.04
C GLU A 401 -3.79 -22.64 1.61
N THR A 402 -2.47 -22.63 1.56
CA THR A 402 -1.62 -23.71 2.09
C THR A 402 -0.91 -23.35 3.38
N SER A 403 -1.04 -22.11 3.86
CA SER A 403 -0.29 -21.59 5.01
C SER A 403 1.22 -21.88 4.90
N THR A 404 1.78 -21.69 3.69
CA THR A 404 3.15 -22.11 3.38
C THR A 404 3.93 -20.97 2.75
N MET A 405 5.17 -20.76 3.17
CA MET A 405 6.17 -19.95 2.46
C MET A 405 6.95 -20.85 1.54
N ILE A 406 7.17 -20.42 0.30
CA ILE A 406 7.74 -21.25 -0.77
C ILE A 406 8.89 -20.49 -1.43
N LYS A 407 10.10 -21.02 -1.38
CA LYS A 407 11.25 -20.48 -2.13
C LYS A 407 11.39 -21.17 -3.47
N ILE A 408 11.50 -20.36 -4.52
CA ILE A 408 11.69 -20.80 -5.91
C ILE A 408 13.05 -20.30 -6.39
N ASN A 409 13.92 -21.20 -6.81
CA ASN A 409 15.20 -20.89 -7.44
C ASN A 409 15.01 -20.40 -8.87
N ASP A 410 15.94 -19.53 -9.32
CA ASP A 410 16.09 -19.10 -10.72
C ASP A 410 14.76 -18.64 -11.35
N ILE A 411 14.09 -17.71 -10.64
CA ILE A 411 12.71 -17.29 -10.99
C ILE A 411 12.59 -16.71 -12.40
N GLU A 412 13.63 -16.08 -12.91
CA GLU A 412 13.68 -15.50 -14.25
C GLU A 412 14.26 -16.43 -15.33
N GLY A 413 14.78 -17.60 -14.93
CA GLY A 413 15.41 -18.56 -15.85
C GLY A 413 14.65 -19.87 -15.97
N THR A 414 15.00 -20.85 -15.13
CA THR A 414 14.34 -22.17 -15.06
C THR A 414 13.81 -22.39 -13.63
N PRO A 415 12.63 -21.90 -13.31
CA PRO A 415 12.08 -21.95 -11.97
C PRO A 415 11.98 -23.37 -11.43
N SER A 416 12.42 -23.57 -10.20
CA SER A 416 12.32 -24.85 -9.50
C SER A 416 12.13 -24.64 -8.00
N LEU A 417 11.38 -25.55 -7.35
CA LEU A 417 11.22 -25.53 -5.90
C LEU A 417 12.56 -25.72 -5.20
N ASP A 418 12.88 -24.84 -4.26
CA ASP A 418 14.02 -24.97 -3.36
C ASP A 418 13.57 -25.58 -2.04
N TYR A 419 12.90 -24.80 -1.22
CA TYR A 419 12.37 -25.26 0.07
C TYR A 419 10.99 -24.65 0.39
N MET A 420 10.37 -25.17 1.43
CA MET A 420 9.12 -24.67 2.00
C MET A 420 9.22 -24.53 3.52
N ILE A 421 8.46 -23.56 4.07
CA ILE A 421 8.27 -23.34 5.52
C ILE A 421 6.77 -23.33 5.81
N GLY A 422 6.33 -24.03 6.85
CA GLY A 422 4.94 -24.16 7.28
C GLY A 422 4.65 -25.58 7.76
N GLU A 423 3.37 -25.93 7.91
CA GLU A 423 2.95 -27.27 8.37
C GLU A 423 2.96 -28.30 7.21
N PRO A 424 3.87 -29.29 7.25
CA PRO A 424 4.01 -30.25 6.14
C PRO A 424 2.77 -31.11 5.90
N SER A 425 1.89 -31.28 6.88
CA SER A 425 0.70 -32.15 6.74
C SER A 425 -0.30 -31.63 5.72
N VAL A 426 -0.31 -30.33 5.43
CA VAL A 426 -1.12 -29.72 4.35
C VAL A 426 -0.75 -30.30 2.99
N TRP A 427 0.53 -30.66 2.81
CA TRP A 427 1.10 -31.24 1.60
C TRP A 427 1.29 -32.75 1.65
N ASN A 428 0.60 -33.42 2.59
CA ASN A 428 0.82 -34.83 2.85
C ASN A 428 0.52 -35.70 1.63
N GLY A 429 1.55 -36.46 1.21
CA GLY A 429 1.48 -37.34 0.04
C GLY A 429 1.75 -36.65 -1.30
N MET A 430 2.10 -35.36 -1.32
CA MET A 430 2.50 -34.61 -2.50
C MET A 430 4.01 -34.67 -2.74
N ASP A 431 4.44 -34.53 -3.98
CA ASP A 431 5.85 -34.61 -4.39
C ASP A 431 6.72 -33.51 -3.72
N ALA A 432 6.13 -32.35 -3.43
CA ALA A 432 6.79 -31.22 -2.78
C ALA A 432 7.02 -31.41 -1.27
N GLN A 433 6.31 -32.30 -0.59
CA GLN A 433 6.40 -32.47 0.87
C GLN A 433 7.83 -32.67 1.41
N PRO A 434 8.75 -33.38 0.76
CA PRO A 434 10.13 -33.54 1.25
C PRO A 434 10.95 -32.24 1.30
N SER A 435 10.50 -31.17 0.68
CA SER A 435 11.21 -29.89 0.58
C SER A 435 10.99 -28.96 1.77
N PHE A 436 10.24 -29.37 2.79
CA PHE A 436 10.07 -28.55 4.01
C PHE A 436 11.35 -28.48 4.81
N LEU A 437 11.73 -27.26 5.23
CA LEU A 437 12.76 -27.04 6.24
C LEU A 437 12.28 -27.60 7.59
N THR A 438 13.23 -28.03 8.41
CA THR A 438 12.93 -28.54 9.75
C THR A 438 12.74 -27.38 10.72
N LYS A 439 11.57 -27.31 11.38
CA LYS A 439 11.32 -26.38 12.47
C LYS A 439 12.15 -26.74 13.69
N VAL A 440 12.85 -25.76 14.27
CA VAL A 440 13.63 -25.91 15.52
C VAL A 440 12.95 -25.12 16.62
N GLY A 441 12.64 -25.80 17.75
CA GLY A 441 11.89 -25.19 18.87
C GLY A 441 10.44 -25.65 18.93
N ASP A 442 9.71 -25.10 19.90
CA ASP A 442 8.32 -25.46 20.19
C ASP A 442 7.33 -24.32 19.83
N SER A 443 7.69 -23.47 18.86
CA SER A 443 6.78 -22.42 18.37
C SER A 443 5.54 -23.00 17.68
N GLY A 444 4.43 -22.25 17.69
CA GLY A 444 3.23 -22.56 16.90
C GLY A 444 3.53 -22.61 15.40
N ASP A 445 2.58 -23.10 14.62
CA ASP A 445 2.66 -23.07 13.16
C ASP A 445 2.03 -21.77 12.62
N THR A 446 2.41 -21.37 11.40
CA THR A 446 1.82 -20.21 10.75
C THR A 446 0.48 -20.55 10.09
N GLY A 447 -0.46 -19.61 10.09
CA GLY A 447 -1.77 -19.76 9.49
C GLY A 447 -2.20 -18.59 8.62
N GLY A 448 -2.27 -18.80 7.28
CA GLY A 448 -2.78 -17.80 6.35
C GLY A 448 -1.97 -16.51 6.27
N GLN A 449 -0.68 -16.55 6.58
CA GLN A 449 0.24 -15.43 6.74
C GLN A 449 0.23 -14.46 5.56
N HIS A 450 0.52 -13.18 5.84
CA HIS A 450 0.64 -12.09 4.85
C HIS A 450 1.92 -11.29 5.06
N SER A 451 2.32 -10.55 4.03
CA SER A 451 3.39 -9.55 4.12
C SER A 451 4.72 -10.13 4.60
N ILE A 452 5.10 -11.34 4.12
CA ILE A 452 6.43 -11.88 4.44
C ILE A 452 7.50 -10.95 3.87
N THR A 453 8.55 -10.73 4.66
CA THR A 453 9.69 -9.89 4.26
C THR A 453 10.98 -10.60 4.62
N VAL A 454 11.88 -10.71 3.64
CA VAL A 454 13.24 -11.21 3.85
C VAL A 454 14.12 -10.07 4.36
N GLN A 455 14.92 -10.34 5.38
CA GLN A 455 15.85 -9.37 5.95
C GLN A 455 17.22 -10.04 6.11
N TYR A 456 18.22 -9.45 5.48
CA TYR A 456 19.62 -9.84 5.66
C TYR A 456 20.23 -9.03 6.80
N ASP A 457 21.14 -9.67 7.54
CA ASP A 457 21.90 -9.05 8.61
C ASP A 457 23.36 -9.46 8.49
N SER A 458 24.26 -8.49 8.47
CA SER A 458 25.70 -8.73 8.32
C SER A 458 26.35 -9.50 9.48
N SER A 459 25.65 -9.68 10.59
CA SER A 459 26.09 -10.51 11.73
C SER A 459 25.79 -12.00 11.54
N LEU A 460 24.96 -12.38 10.57
CA LEU A 460 24.60 -13.76 10.27
C LEU A 460 25.67 -14.44 9.39
N GLU A 461 25.67 -15.77 9.39
CA GLU A 461 26.51 -16.58 8.52
C GLU A 461 25.92 -16.64 7.09
N ASP A 462 26.77 -16.90 6.09
CA ASP A 462 26.31 -17.12 4.71
C ASP A 462 25.22 -18.20 4.66
N GLY A 463 24.12 -17.93 3.97
CA GLY A 463 22.95 -18.81 3.91
C GLY A 463 21.99 -18.69 5.09
N GLN A 464 22.22 -17.71 5.96
CA GLN A 464 21.28 -17.34 7.02
C GLN A 464 20.67 -15.97 6.76
N TYR A 465 19.37 -15.82 7.07
CA TYR A 465 18.63 -14.57 6.99
C TYR A 465 17.37 -14.64 7.83
N TYR A 466 16.76 -13.50 8.10
CA TYR A 466 15.48 -13.43 8.78
C TYR A 466 14.32 -13.37 7.77
N ILE A 467 13.18 -13.92 8.18
CA ILE A 467 11.88 -13.67 7.56
C ILE A 467 10.96 -13.17 8.65
N TYR A 468 10.35 -11.99 8.48
CA TYR A 468 9.27 -11.54 9.36
C TYR A 468 7.96 -11.39 8.60
N MET A 469 6.84 -11.41 9.32
CA MET A 469 5.52 -11.43 8.71
C MET A 469 4.41 -11.00 9.68
N PHE A 470 3.25 -10.71 9.11
CA PHE A 470 1.99 -10.78 9.82
C PHE A 470 1.45 -12.21 9.71
N ASP A 471 1.41 -12.92 10.82
CA ASP A 471 0.77 -14.24 10.90
C ASP A 471 -0.68 -14.05 11.30
N ASN A 472 -1.60 -14.42 10.42
CA ASN A 472 -3.03 -14.29 10.66
C ASN A 472 -3.52 -15.32 11.68
N ASP A 473 -2.74 -16.37 11.96
CA ASP A 473 -3.10 -17.55 12.77
C ASP A 473 -4.45 -18.16 12.32
N PHE A 474 -4.72 -18.08 11.02
CA PHE A 474 -6.00 -18.51 10.43
C PHE A 474 -5.83 -19.67 9.46
N GLY A 475 -6.34 -20.83 9.85
CA GLY A 475 -6.37 -22.02 9.02
C GLY A 475 -7.67 -22.13 8.24
N TYR A 476 -7.58 -21.89 6.93
CA TYR A 476 -8.68 -22.04 6.01
C TYR A 476 -8.16 -22.25 4.59
N ALA A 477 -8.70 -23.20 3.87
CA ALA A 477 -8.48 -23.37 2.44
C ALA A 477 -9.81 -23.64 1.75
N MET A 478 -10.20 -22.74 0.86
CA MET A 478 -11.47 -22.83 0.14
C MET A 478 -11.55 -24.10 -0.73
N THR A 479 -10.43 -24.49 -1.32
CA THR A 479 -10.32 -25.65 -2.22
C THR A 479 -9.88 -26.94 -1.52
N ARG A 480 -9.71 -26.92 -0.18
CA ARG A 480 -9.38 -28.08 0.65
C ARG A 480 -10.37 -28.20 1.83
N PRO A 481 -11.68 -28.34 1.56
CA PRO A 481 -12.69 -28.46 2.62
C PRO A 481 -12.57 -29.75 3.43
N ASP A 482 -11.79 -30.71 2.95
CA ASP A 482 -11.47 -31.98 3.61
C ASP A 482 -10.34 -31.87 4.64
N PHE A 483 -9.54 -30.79 4.63
CA PHE A 483 -8.43 -30.61 5.56
C PHE A 483 -8.92 -30.03 6.90
N ASP A 484 -8.57 -30.73 7.99
CA ASP A 484 -8.99 -30.33 9.33
C ASP A 484 -7.92 -29.43 9.99
N TRP A 485 -8.05 -28.13 9.80
CA TRP A 485 -7.16 -27.11 10.35
C TRP A 485 -7.14 -27.08 11.89
N THR A 486 -8.15 -27.63 12.57
CA THR A 486 -8.18 -27.68 14.05
C THR A 486 -7.14 -28.65 14.63
N MET A 487 -6.49 -29.44 13.77
CA MET A 487 -5.40 -30.35 14.17
C MET A 487 -4.03 -29.67 14.20
N ILE A 488 -3.93 -28.44 13.68
CA ILE A 488 -2.67 -27.67 13.64
C ILE A 488 -2.61 -26.79 14.89
N ASP A 489 -1.50 -26.87 15.62
CA ASP A 489 -1.31 -26.14 16.85
C ASP A 489 -1.08 -24.64 16.60
N GLY A 490 -1.73 -23.77 17.38
CA GLY A 490 -1.63 -22.31 17.26
C GLY A 490 -2.55 -21.70 16.22
N ILE A 491 -3.24 -22.48 15.38
CA ILE A 491 -4.06 -21.96 14.28
C ILE A 491 -5.55 -21.92 14.67
N SER A 492 -6.18 -20.76 14.45
CA SER A 492 -7.63 -20.55 14.59
C SER A 492 -8.37 -20.87 13.29
N THR A 493 -9.62 -21.30 13.38
CA THR A 493 -10.56 -21.43 12.26
C THR A 493 -11.69 -20.39 12.32
N ALA A 494 -11.59 -19.41 13.23
CA ALA A 494 -12.59 -18.35 13.36
C ALA A 494 -12.52 -17.35 12.21
N GLN A 495 -13.61 -17.21 11.46
CA GLN A 495 -13.68 -16.28 10.32
C GLN A 495 -13.95 -14.83 10.73
N SER A 496 -14.33 -14.59 11.97
CA SER A 496 -14.66 -13.26 12.48
C SER A 496 -13.49 -12.62 13.19
N SER A 497 -13.06 -11.46 12.74
CA SER A 497 -12.06 -10.64 13.45
C SER A 497 -12.48 -10.18 14.84
N LYS A 498 -13.71 -10.50 15.27
CA LYS A 498 -14.25 -10.22 16.62
C LYS A 498 -14.21 -11.45 17.53
N ASP A 499 -13.58 -12.53 17.12
CA ASP A 499 -13.40 -13.69 18.01
C ASP A 499 -12.42 -13.33 19.12
N GLU A 500 -12.88 -13.42 20.37
CA GLU A 500 -12.10 -13.03 21.54
C GLU A 500 -11.12 -14.15 22.01
N ASN A 501 -11.18 -15.32 21.38
CA ASN A 501 -10.32 -16.46 21.71
C ASN A 501 -9.18 -16.67 20.70
N SER A 502 -9.11 -15.81 19.69
CA SER A 502 -8.09 -15.87 18.63
C SER A 502 -7.26 -14.61 18.64
N ASN A 503 -5.98 -14.74 18.35
CA ASN A 503 -5.04 -13.65 18.10
C ASN A 503 -4.43 -13.82 16.72
N SER A 504 -3.86 -12.76 16.18
CA SER A 504 -2.85 -12.82 15.13
C SER A 504 -1.52 -12.42 15.74
N GLN A 505 -0.42 -12.60 15.02
CA GLN A 505 0.91 -12.35 15.56
C GLN A 505 1.81 -11.60 14.56
N PHE A 506 2.71 -10.78 15.08
CA PHE A 506 3.96 -10.51 14.42
C PHE A 506 4.89 -11.70 14.68
N ARG A 507 5.52 -12.24 13.62
CA ARG A 507 6.49 -13.33 13.77
C ARG A 507 7.76 -13.06 12.98
N LYS A 508 8.88 -13.51 13.55
CA LYS A 508 10.19 -13.46 12.88
C LYS A 508 10.90 -14.80 13.02
N TYR A 509 11.35 -15.32 11.89
CA TYR A 509 12.13 -16.56 11.81
C TYR A 509 13.56 -16.28 11.40
N LEU A 510 14.52 -16.98 11.99
CA LEU A 510 15.85 -17.19 11.43
C LEU A 510 15.82 -18.45 10.55
N VAL A 511 16.12 -18.28 9.28
CA VAL A 511 16.31 -19.37 8.34
C VAL A 511 17.80 -19.71 8.24
N ASP A 512 18.14 -20.98 8.25
CA ASP A 512 19.49 -21.51 7.98
C ASP A 512 19.40 -22.55 6.86
N GLU A 513 19.69 -22.12 5.64
CA GLU A 513 19.62 -22.98 4.47
C GLU A 513 20.68 -24.08 4.50
N ASN A 514 21.85 -23.81 5.10
CA ASN A 514 22.91 -24.80 5.21
C ASN A 514 22.54 -25.96 6.16
N ALA A 515 21.83 -25.65 7.23
CA ALA A 515 21.31 -26.64 8.16
C ALA A 515 19.98 -27.25 7.72
N GLY A 516 19.28 -26.64 6.78
CA GLY A 516 17.94 -27.00 6.35
C GLY A 516 16.90 -26.79 7.45
N THR A 517 17.02 -25.69 8.22
CA THR A 517 16.19 -25.41 9.41
C THR A 517 15.66 -23.98 9.43
N TYR A 518 14.59 -23.78 10.21
CA TYR A 518 14.15 -22.44 10.63
C TYR A 518 13.80 -22.43 12.11
N THR A 519 13.97 -21.27 12.76
CA THR A 519 13.76 -21.09 14.19
C THR A 519 13.02 -19.76 14.42
N GLU A 520 11.96 -19.77 15.21
CA GLU A 520 11.33 -18.54 15.66
C GLU A 520 12.26 -17.80 16.63
N VAL A 521 12.51 -16.52 16.33
CA VAL A 521 13.41 -15.67 17.12
C VAL A 521 12.70 -14.53 17.80
N GLN A 522 11.48 -14.19 17.31
CA GLN A 522 10.63 -13.16 17.87
C GLN A 522 9.17 -13.42 17.51
N ASP A 523 8.27 -13.22 18.47
CA ASP A 523 6.83 -13.18 18.26
C ASP A 523 6.16 -12.28 19.30
N PHE A 524 5.00 -11.71 18.96
CA PHE A 524 4.09 -11.08 19.89
C PHE A 524 2.67 -11.06 19.35
N ASP A 525 1.70 -11.12 20.27
CA ASP A 525 0.28 -11.11 19.94
C ASP A 525 -0.23 -9.72 19.52
N VAL A 526 -1.09 -9.70 18.52
CA VAL A 526 -1.86 -8.53 18.09
C VAL A 526 -3.35 -8.90 17.97
N PRO A 527 -4.27 -7.92 17.93
CA PRO A 527 -5.70 -8.21 17.72
C PRO A 527 -5.94 -9.04 16.46
N TYR A 528 -6.87 -9.99 16.54
CA TYR A 528 -7.13 -10.97 15.51
C TYR A 528 -7.59 -10.36 14.18
N SER A 529 -6.93 -10.74 13.10
CA SER A 529 -7.28 -10.39 11.72
C SER A 529 -7.09 -11.62 10.82
N PRO A 530 -8.16 -12.41 10.55
CA PRO A 530 -8.03 -13.68 9.81
C PRO A 530 -7.59 -13.52 8.36
N TYR A 531 -7.73 -12.33 7.78
CA TYR A 531 -7.35 -12.02 6.41
C TYR A 531 -6.60 -10.70 6.33
N VAL A 532 -5.92 -10.46 5.21
CA VAL A 532 -5.18 -9.23 4.91
C VAL A 532 -4.15 -8.90 5.98
N SER A 533 -3.80 -7.63 6.16
CA SER A 533 -2.84 -7.15 7.16
C SER A 533 -1.40 -7.16 6.70
N SER A 534 -0.55 -6.44 7.41
CA SER A 534 0.87 -6.35 7.11
C SER A 534 1.72 -6.13 8.36
N ALA A 535 2.99 -6.46 8.25
CA ALA A 535 4.02 -6.15 9.23
C ALA A 535 5.22 -5.49 8.55
N GLN A 536 5.88 -4.57 9.25
CA GLN A 536 7.10 -3.91 8.80
C GLN A 536 7.97 -3.58 10.01
N GLU A 537 9.23 -4.02 10.01
CA GLU A 537 10.22 -3.48 10.95
C GLU A 537 10.58 -2.05 10.56
N LEU A 538 10.46 -1.12 11.48
CA LEU A 538 10.77 0.30 11.26
C LEU A 538 12.17 0.68 11.72
N SER A 539 12.67 0.00 12.75
CA SER A 539 14.00 0.15 13.34
C SER A 539 14.29 -1.06 14.22
N ASP A 540 15.46 -1.12 14.80
CA ASP A 540 15.89 -2.22 15.69
C ASP A 540 14.94 -2.49 16.87
N ASP A 541 14.07 -1.52 17.22
CA ASP A 541 13.19 -1.61 18.40
C ASP A 541 11.70 -1.35 18.07
N LEU A 542 11.31 -1.10 16.82
CA LEU A 542 9.93 -0.72 16.46
C LEU A 542 9.41 -1.47 15.24
N ASN A 543 8.19 -1.98 15.39
CA ASN A 543 7.44 -2.72 14.39
C ASN A 543 6.10 -2.05 14.09
N LEU A 544 5.80 -1.79 12.83
CA LEU A 544 4.48 -1.36 12.36
C LEU A 544 3.65 -2.59 12.00
N VAL A 545 2.46 -2.69 12.57
CA VAL A 545 1.53 -3.80 12.30
C VAL A 545 0.17 -3.24 11.90
N ASP A 546 -0.32 -3.66 10.74
CA ASP A 546 -1.68 -3.42 10.27
C ASP A 546 -2.59 -4.57 10.66
N ILE A 547 -3.68 -4.28 11.38
CA ILE A 547 -4.74 -5.22 11.78
C ILE A 547 -5.95 -4.94 10.89
N GLY A 548 -5.80 -5.27 9.60
CA GLY A 548 -6.61 -4.75 8.51
C GLY A 548 -8.10 -4.97 8.65
N MET A 549 -8.55 -6.16 9.09
CA MET A 549 -9.97 -6.48 9.27
C MET A 549 -10.64 -5.66 10.41
N GLN A 550 -9.86 -5.01 11.25
CA GLN A 550 -10.37 -4.15 12.32
C GLN A 550 -10.25 -2.66 12.01
N GLY A 551 -9.63 -2.30 10.89
CA GLY A 551 -9.35 -0.90 10.53
C GLY A 551 -8.36 -0.24 11.49
N LEU A 552 -7.45 -1.02 12.08
CA LEU A 552 -6.44 -0.57 13.04
C LEU A 552 -5.05 -0.79 12.45
N PHE A 553 -4.13 0.11 12.77
CA PHE A 553 -2.70 -0.16 12.64
C PHE A 553 -1.96 0.49 13.80
N GLY A 554 -0.83 -0.08 14.18
CA GLY A 554 -0.10 0.38 15.35
C GLY A 554 1.40 0.12 15.28
N VAL A 555 2.14 0.86 16.10
CA VAL A 555 3.58 0.69 16.31
C VAL A 555 3.78 -0.01 17.63
N TYR A 556 4.56 -1.07 17.61
CA TYR A 556 4.88 -1.93 18.76
C TYR A 556 6.39 -1.97 18.96
N ASP A 557 6.85 -2.14 20.21
CA ASP A 557 8.26 -2.50 20.43
C ASP A 557 8.47 -4.01 20.24
N ASP A 558 9.72 -4.46 20.33
CA ASP A 558 10.09 -5.86 20.15
C ASP A 558 9.51 -6.83 21.18
N ASP A 559 9.10 -6.31 22.35
CA ASP A 559 8.39 -7.06 23.38
C ASP A 559 6.86 -7.07 23.17
N GLY A 560 6.36 -6.48 22.07
CA GLY A 560 4.93 -6.38 21.76
C GLY A 560 4.18 -5.27 22.53
N ASN A 561 4.89 -4.34 23.18
CA ASN A 561 4.22 -3.23 23.84
C ASN A 561 3.80 -2.16 22.85
N LEU A 562 2.54 -1.81 22.86
CA LEU A 562 1.94 -0.83 21.96
C LEU A 562 2.45 0.59 22.25
N LYS A 563 3.08 1.24 21.28
CA LYS A 563 3.62 2.62 21.34
C LYS A 563 2.71 3.65 20.71
N ALA A 564 2.01 3.27 19.64
CA ALA A 564 1.02 4.11 18.97
C ALA A 564 -0.04 3.23 18.30
N GLN A 565 -1.30 3.69 18.26
CA GLN A 565 -2.33 2.99 17.50
C GLN A 565 -3.30 4.00 16.89
N TYR A 566 -3.60 3.76 15.62
CA TYR A 566 -4.50 4.57 14.82
C TYR A 566 -5.68 3.71 14.36
N LYS A 567 -6.85 4.36 14.31
CA LYS A 567 -8.07 3.73 13.82
C LYS A 567 -8.62 4.50 12.64
N MET A 568 -8.89 3.77 11.58
CA MET A 568 -9.56 4.26 10.40
C MET A 568 -11.01 3.79 10.39
N VAL A 569 -11.94 4.71 10.13
CA VAL A 569 -13.36 4.38 9.98
C VAL A 569 -13.59 3.93 8.54
N LEU A 570 -13.70 2.63 8.35
CA LEU A 570 -13.93 2.05 7.02
C LEU A 570 -15.42 2.11 6.66
N SER A 571 -15.74 2.51 5.46
CA SER A 571 -17.11 2.50 4.93
C SER A 571 -17.58 1.06 4.64
N SER A 572 -16.66 0.22 4.21
CA SER A 572 -16.84 -1.22 3.99
C SER A 572 -15.46 -1.87 3.87
N GLY A 573 -15.36 -3.18 4.14
CA GLY A 573 -14.14 -3.93 3.90
C GLY A 573 -13.09 -3.80 5.01
N TYR A 574 -11.84 -3.55 4.60
CA TYR A 574 -10.65 -3.68 5.45
C TYR A 574 -9.51 -2.78 4.93
N ILE A 575 -8.46 -2.58 5.73
CA ILE A 575 -7.18 -2.10 5.23
C ILE A 575 -6.38 -3.31 4.73
N TYR A 576 -5.86 -3.23 3.51
CA TYR A 576 -5.08 -4.35 2.97
C TYR A 576 -3.65 -4.35 3.51
N ARG A 577 -2.96 -3.20 3.46
CA ARG A 577 -1.60 -3.01 3.98
C ARG A 577 -1.39 -1.59 4.47
N VAL A 578 -0.54 -1.44 5.48
CA VAL A 578 0.03 -0.16 5.90
C VAL A 578 1.54 -0.32 5.97
N TYR A 579 2.27 0.54 5.25
CA TYR A 579 3.72 0.65 5.34
C TYR A 579 4.12 2.10 5.63
N GLN A 580 5.20 2.29 6.38
CA GLN A 580 5.82 3.59 6.52
C GLN A 580 6.89 3.76 5.43
N TYR A 581 6.84 4.89 4.72
CA TYR A 581 7.83 5.27 3.72
C TYR A 581 8.52 6.56 4.14
N GLY A 582 9.86 6.57 4.13
CA GLY A 582 10.66 7.75 4.41
C GLY A 582 10.68 8.76 3.26
N PHE A 583 10.41 8.34 2.01
CA PHE A 583 10.45 9.13 0.78
C PHE A 583 11.74 9.93 0.59
N ARG A 584 12.86 9.47 1.19
CA ARG A 584 14.17 10.10 1.03
C ARG A 584 14.66 9.97 -0.40
N GLY A 585 15.22 11.05 -0.94
CA GLY A 585 15.62 11.10 -2.34
C GLY A 585 14.46 11.15 -3.33
N PHE A 586 13.22 11.24 -2.83
CA PHE A 586 12.02 11.40 -3.65
C PHE A 586 11.29 12.70 -3.28
N TYR A 587 10.59 12.78 -2.16
CA TYR A 587 9.97 14.02 -1.68
C TYR A 587 10.88 14.77 -0.69
N PHE A 588 11.67 14.04 0.10
CA PHE A 588 12.43 14.57 1.24
C PHE A 588 13.94 14.31 1.10
N ALA A 589 14.70 15.27 1.67
CA ALA A 589 16.15 15.21 1.78
C ALA A 589 16.60 14.48 3.05
#